data_82a32eb6a7ca0113daad4d384b0e1001
#
_entry.id   82a32eb6a7ca0113daad4d384b0e1001
#
_cell.length_a   1.000
_cell.length_b   1.000
_cell.length_c   1.000
_cell.angle_alpha   90.00
_cell.angle_beta   90.00
_cell.angle_gamma   90.00
#
_symmetry.space_group_name_H-M   'P 1'
#
loop_
_entity.id
_entity.type
_entity.pdbx_description
1 polymer ?
#
loop_
_entity_poly.entity_id
_entity_poly.type
_entity_poly.pdbx_seq_one_letter_code
_entity_poly.pdbx_strand_id
1 'polypeptide(L)'
;MRVLVVDDDEIFCRLLAEILEGQGVEAAWTTDGLAGYEMASRHHYDVFIIDVRMPLVLGTELAEALKKDHPFAKIILVSAFADETLLNLCERIGFPVLSKPFSARHLLEAVESILANSVKPEGSNSPR
;
A
#
# COMPACT_ATOMS: atom_id res chain seq x y z
N MET A 1 -6.08 -13.89 -0.03
CA MET A 1 -5.26 -12.67 -0.04
C MET A 1 -5.74 -11.70 1.04
N ARG A 2 -4.81 -11.08 1.72
CA ARG A 2 -5.11 -10.17 2.81
C ARG A 2 -4.43 -8.84 2.59
N VAL A 3 -5.18 -7.75 2.72
CA VAL A 3 -4.69 -6.38 2.47
C VAL A 3 -4.85 -5.56 3.75
N LEU A 4 -3.86 -4.72 4.05
CA LEU A 4 -3.96 -3.75 5.13
C LEU A 4 -3.99 -2.35 4.52
N VAL A 5 -5.01 -1.57 4.89
CA VAL A 5 -5.14 -0.17 4.47
C VAL A 5 -4.76 0.72 5.66
N VAL A 6 -3.83 1.63 5.43
CA VAL A 6 -3.41 2.60 6.46
C VAL A 6 -3.63 4.00 5.90
N ASP A 7 -4.59 4.72 6.45
CA ASP A 7 -4.98 6.04 5.96
C ASP A 7 -5.69 6.76 7.09
N ASP A 8 -5.36 8.01 7.35
CA ASP A 8 -5.94 8.74 8.46
C ASP A 8 -7.41 9.11 8.25
N ASP A 9 -7.94 8.89 7.05
CA ASP A 9 -9.35 9.09 6.74
C ASP A 9 -10.11 7.78 6.94
N GLU A 10 -10.87 7.70 8.02
CA GLU A 10 -11.60 6.47 8.35
C GLU A 10 -12.63 6.10 7.29
N ILE A 11 -13.32 7.10 6.72
CA ILE A 11 -14.33 6.84 5.69
C ILE A 11 -13.68 6.21 4.48
N PHE A 12 -12.53 6.72 4.10
CA PHE A 12 -11.77 6.19 2.97
C PHE A 12 -11.32 4.75 3.25
N CYS A 13 -10.83 4.47 4.46
CA CYS A 13 -10.43 3.13 4.85
C CYS A 13 -11.60 2.14 4.71
N ARG A 14 -12.77 2.52 5.22
CA ARG A 14 -13.94 1.67 5.14
C ARG A 14 -14.38 1.42 3.71
N LEU A 15 -14.32 2.47 2.89
CA LEU A 15 -14.69 2.35 1.48
C LEU A 15 -13.76 1.36 0.76
N LEU A 16 -12.46 1.50 0.95
CA LEU A 16 -11.51 0.59 0.33
C LEU A 16 -11.72 -0.85 0.80
N ALA A 17 -11.94 -1.02 2.11
CA ALA A 17 -12.18 -2.36 2.65
C ALA A 17 -13.41 -3.00 2.01
N GLU A 18 -14.49 -2.22 1.84
CA GLU A 18 -15.71 -2.74 1.21
C GLU A 18 -15.45 -3.16 -0.24
N ILE A 19 -14.72 -2.35 -0.97
CA ILE A 19 -14.40 -2.67 -2.36
C ILE A 19 -13.60 -3.98 -2.45
N LEU A 20 -12.60 -4.10 -1.59
CA LEU A 20 -11.74 -5.28 -1.59
C LEU A 20 -12.52 -6.53 -1.16
N GLU A 21 -13.32 -6.40 -0.12
CA GLU A 21 -14.11 -7.53 0.37
C GLU A 21 -15.15 -7.99 -0.65
N GLY A 22 -15.68 -7.05 -1.42
CA GLY A 22 -16.58 -7.40 -2.52
C GLY A 22 -15.94 -8.26 -3.58
N GLN A 23 -14.61 -8.29 -3.63
CA GLN A 23 -13.85 -9.13 -4.56
C GLN A 23 -13.26 -10.36 -3.89
N GLY A 24 -13.69 -10.66 -2.67
CA GLY A 24 -13.20 -11.84 -1.96
C GLY A 24 -11.84 -11.64 -1.28
N VAL A 25 -11.41 -10.41 -1.12
CA VAL A 25 -10.12 -10.09 -0.49
C VAL A 25 -10.38 -9.72 0.96
N GLU A 26 -9.64 -10.35 1.88
CA GLU A 26 -9.70 -9.94 3.29
C GLU A 26 -9.03 -8.58 3.44
N ALA A 27 -9.73 -7.64 4.07
CA ALA A 27 -9.20 -6.30 4.24
C ALA A 27 -9.28 -5.88 5.70
N ALA A 28 -8.14 -5.46 6.24
CA ALA A 28 -8.06 -4.81 7.53
C ALA A 28 -7.65 -3.37 7.30
N TRP A 29 -7.92 -2.50 8.26
CA TRP A 29 -7.51 -1.11 8.11
C TRP A 29 -7.26 -0.48 9.47
N THR A 30 -6.47 0.58 9.45
CA THR A 30 -6.24 1.41 10.62
C THR A 30 -6.00 2.84 10.15
N THR A 31 -6.32 3.79 11.02
CA THR A 31 -6.07 5.21 10.73
C THR A 31 -4.75 5.70 11.34
N ASP A 32 -3.99 4.81 11.99
CA ASP A 32 -2.76 5.16 12.69
C ASP A 32 -1.59 4.39 12.11
N GLY A 33 -0.56 5.11 11.67
CA GLY A 33 0.62 4.50 11.08
C GLY A 33 1.37 3.57 12.01
N LEU A 34 1.48 3.92 13.29
CA LEU A 34 2.14 3.05 14.26
C LEU A 34 1.36 1.77 14.49
N ALA A 35 0.03 1.88 14.58
CA ALA A 35 -0.82 0.70 14.69
C ALA A 35 -0.67 -0.19 13.46
N GLY A 36 -0.55 0.43 12.28
CA GLY A 36 -0.33 -0.33 11.05
C GLY A 36 0.96 -1.12 11.09
N TYR A 37 2.03 -0.50 11.58
CA TYR A 37 3.31 -1.17 11.73
C TYR A 37 3.19 -2.38 12.67
N GLU A 38 2.51 -2.19 13.81
CA GLU A 38 2.30 -3.27 14.77
C GLU A 38 1.45 -4.40 14.19
N MET A 39 0.39 -4.05 13.47
CA MET A 39 -0.46 -5.06 12.83
C MET A 39 0.36 -5.91 11.87
N ALA A 40 1.26 -5.27 11.12
CA ALA A 40 2.11 -5.97 10.17
C ALA A 40 3.06 -6.95 10.87
N SER A 41 3.45 -6.66 12.11
CA SER A 41 4.35 -7.55 12.85
C SER A 41 3.62 -8.76 13.43
N ARG A 42 2.29 -8.66 13.55
CA ARG A 42 1.48 -9.72 14.17
C ARG A 42 0.74 -10.59 13.17
N HIS A 43 0.49 -10.05 11.98
CA HIS A 43 -0.31 -10.73 10.97
C HIS A 43 0.38 -10.62 9.62
N HIS A 44 0.15 -11.60 8.77
CA HIS A 44 0.66 -11.55 7.41
C HIS A 44 -0.32 -10.77 6.52
N TYR A 45 0.22 -9.85 5.73
CA TYR A 45 -0.55 -9.13 4.70
C TYR A 45 0.18 -9.24 3.38
N ASP A 46 -0.57 -9.52 2.32
CA ASP A 46 0.00 -9.65 0.99
C ASP A 46 0.26 -8.29 0.35
N VAL A 47 -0.63 -7.33 0.63
CA VAL A 47 -0.52 -5.98 0.07
C VAL A 47 -0.83 -4.96 1.15
N PHE A 48 -0.06 -3.87 1.15
CA PHE A 48 -0.30 -2.72 2.00
C PHE A 48 -0.68 -1.54 1.12
N ILE A 49 -1.72 -0.81 1.51
CA ILE A 49 -2.15 0.41 0.83
C ILE A 49 -2.02 1.53 1.85
N ILE A 50 -1.07 2.43 1.62
CA ILE A 50 -0.65 3.40 2.64
C ILE A 50 -0.75 4.82 2.11
N ASP A 51 -1.48 5.67 2.83
CA ASP A 51 -1.55 7.09 2.54
C ASP A 51 -0.19 7.73 2.79
N VAL A 52 0.29 8.52 1.85
CA VAL A 52 1.59 9.16 1.95
C VAL A 52 1.62 10.20 3.07
N ARG A 53 0.53 10.96 3.22
CA ARG A 53 0.49 12.02 4.23
C ARG A 53 -0.44 11.65 5.37
N MET A 54 0.16 11.36 6.51
CA MET A 54 -0.59 11.08 7.74
C MET A 54 0.03 11.88 8.87
N PRO A 55 -0.77 12.26 9.89
CA PRO A 55 -0.20 12.90 11.09
C PRO A 55 0.83 11.98 11.74
N LEU A 56 1.90 12.55 12.24
CA LEU A 56 2.93 11.88 13.03
C LEU A 56 3.86 10.96 12.25
N VAL A 57 3.41 10.33 11.19
CA VAL A 57 4.23 9.39 10.41
C VAL A 57 3.94 9.61 8.93
N LEU A 58 4.98 9.83 8.13
CA LEU A 58 4.81 9.86 6.69
C LEU A 58 4.63 8.43 6.18
N GLY A 59 3.71 8.27 5.23
CA GLY A 59 3.46 6.96 4.64
C GLY A 59 4.69 6.37 3.98
N THR A 60 5.57 7.21 3.40
CA THR A 60 6.81 6.74 2.82
C THR A 60 7.75 6.15 3.87
N GLU A 61 7.80 6.76 5.05
CA GLU A 61 8.61 6.23 6.14
C GLU A 61 8.07 4.90 6.63
N LEU A 62 6.77 4.81 6.77
CA LEU A 62 6.13 3.55 7.16
C LEU A 62 6.40 2.47 6.11
N ALA A 63 6.25 2.82 4.82
CA ALA A 63 6.48 1.88 3.74
C ALA A 63 7.91 1.36 3.74
N GLU A 64 8.87 2.24 3.95
CA GLU A 64 10.27 1.83 4.00
C GLU A 64 10.55 0.92 5.19
N ALA A 65 9.98 1.23 6.35
CA ALA A 65 10.15 0.38 7.53
C ALA A 65 9.53 -1.00 7.31
N LEU A 66 8.33 -1.04 6.72
CA LEU A 66 7.68 -2.31 6.43
C LEU A 66 8.47 -3.14 5.43
N LYS A 67 9.02 -2.48 4.40
CA LYS A 67 9.82 -3.19 3.40
C LYS A 67 11.10 -3.74 3.98
N LYS A 68 11.70 -3.02 4.93
CA LYS A 68 12.90 -3.47 5.60
C LYS A 68 12.63 -4.72 6.44
N ASP A 69 11.54 -4.70 7.22
CA ASP A 69 11.19 -5.81 8.10
C ASP A 69 10.54 -6.97 7.36
N HIS A 70 9.88 -6.67 6.24
CA HIS A 70 9.15 -7.65 5.44
C HIS A 70 9.54 -7.46 3.98
N PRO A 71 10.69 -7.98 3.55
CA PRO A 71 11.22 -7.70 2.21
C PRO A 71 10.30 -8.09 1.05
N PHE A 72 9.37 -9.01 1.28
CA PHE A 72 8.43 -9.43 0.24
C PHE A 72 7.11 -8.68 0.29
N ALA A 73 6.98 -7.69 1.16
CA ALA A 73 5.76 -6.89 1.25
C ALA A 73 5.54 -6.12 -0.06
N LYS A 74 4.29 -6.10 -0.51
CA LYS A 74 3.87 -5.32 -1.68
C LYS A 74 3.17 -4.09 -1.15
N ILE A 75 3.67 -2.92 -1.54
CA ILE A 75 3.20 -1.67 -0.97
C ILE A 75 2.77 -0.73 -2.08
N ILE A 76 1.53 -0.24 -1.98
CA ILE A 76 0.99 0.79 -2.86
C ILE A 76 0.81 2.04 -2.00
N LEU A 77 1.37 3.15 -2.45
CA LEU A 77 1.18 4.42 -1.76
C LEU A 77 0.01 5.17 -2.39
N VAL A 78 -0.70 5.93 -1.57
CA VAL A 78 -1.85 6.71 -2.02
C VAL A 78 -1.60 8.16 -1.67
N SER A 79 -1.85 9.06 -2.63
CA SER A 79 -1.66 10.49 -2.44
C SER A 79 -2.93 11.24 -2.81
N ALA A 80 -3.30 12.25 -2.00
CA ALA A 80 -4.52 13.03 -2.23
C ALA A 80 -4.43 13.90 -3.47
N PHE A 81 -3.24 14.31 -3.85
CA PHE A 81 -3.02 15.15 -5.03
C PHE A 81 -1.70 14.82 -5.64
N ALA A 82 -1.54 15.27 -6.88
CA ALA A 82 -0.25 15.28 -7.51
C ALA A 82 0.66 16.26 -6.78
N ASP A 83 1.19 15.86 -5.64
CA ASP A 83 2.29 16.56 -5.02
C ASP A 83 3.53 16.04 -5.73
N GLU A 84 4.02 16.82 -6.68
CA GLU A 84 5.12 16.40 -7.53
C GLU A 84 6.34 15.98 -6.72
N THR A 85 6.63 16.68 -5.65
CA THR A 85 7.78 16.36 -4.81
C THR A 85 7.64 14.96 -4.21
N LEU A 86 6.45 14.65 -3.68
CA LEU A 86 6.19 13.34 -3.09
C LEU A 86 6.13 12.25 -4.15
N LEU A 87 5.53 12.55 -5.31
CA LEU A 87 5.48 11.57 -6.40
C LEU A 87 6.88 11.23 -6.87
N ASN A 88 7.75 12.23 -7.02
CA ASN A 88 9.13 12.00 -7.42
C ASN A 88 9.88 11.17 -6.38
N LEU A 89 9.64 11.44 -5.11
CA LEU A 89 10.25 10.66 -4.04
C LEU A 89 9.78 9.20 -4.11
N CYS A 90 8.48 8.99 -4.28
CA CYS A 90 7.93 7.64 -4.35
C CYS A 90 8.50 6.87 -5.53
N GLU A 91 8.64 7.54 -6.68
CA GLU A 91 9.26 6.92 -7.84
C GLU A 91 10.69 6.49 -7.55
N ARG A 92 11.45 7.37 -6.88
CA ARG A 92 12.85 7.07 -6.58
C ARG A 92 13.01 5.90 -5.63
N ILE A 93 12.12 5.77 -4.65
CA ILE A 93 12.19 4.66 -3.72
C ILE A 93 11.47 3.41 -4.24
N GLY A 94 10.83 3.52 -5.42
CA GLY A 94 10.33 2.35 -6.13
C GLY A 94 8.95 1.85 -5.71
N PHE A 95 8.13 2.69 -5.08
CA PHE A 95 6.77 2.30 -4.71
C PHE A 95 5.75 2.83 -5.73
N PRO A 96 4.82 1.99 -6.19
CA PRO A 96 3.73 2.50 -7.02
C PRO A 96 2.81 3.41 -6.23
N VAL A 97 2.23 4.39 -6.92
CA VAL A 97 1.39 5.42 -6.30
C VAL A 97 0.04 5.49 -7.01
N LEU A 98 -1.02 5.55 -6.21
CA LEU A 98 -2.36 5.86 -6.70
C LEU A 98 -2.71 7.27 -6.25
N SER A 99 -3.18 8.10 -7.17
CA SER A 99 -3.62 9.46 -6.84
C SER A 99 -5.11 9.47 -6.54
N LYS A 100 -5.50 10.05 -5.42
CA LYS A 100 -6.92 10.26 -5.11
C LYS A 100 -7.44 11.41 -5.96
N PRO A 101 -8.71 11.36 -6.39
CA PRO A 101 -9.63 10.24 -6.27
C PRO A 101 -9.35 9.19 -7.32
N PHE A 102 -9.60 7.94 -6.99
CA PHE A 102 -9.49 6.85 -7.96
C PHE A 102 -10.73 5.97 -7.86
N SER A 103 -11.00 5.24 -8.93
CA SER A 103 -12.15 4.35 -8.99
C SER A 103 -11.83 3.02 -8.34
N ALA A 104 -12.87 2.25 -8.01
CA ALA A 104 -12.70 0.88 -7.56
C ALA A 104 -11.89 0.07 -8.57
N ARG A 105 -12.14 0.30 -9.86
CA ARG A 105 -11.43 -0.39 -10.92
C ARG A 105 -9.93 -0.10 -10.88
N HIS A 106 -9.57 1.17 -10.72
CA HIS A 106 -8.15 1.55 -10.63
C HIS A 106 -7.48 0.91 -9.42
N LEU A 107 -8.18 0.86 -8.28
CA LEU A 107 -7.65 0.21 -7.09
C LEU A 107 -7.39 -1.27 -7.35
N LEU A 108 -8.36 -1.97 -7.90
CA LEU A 108 -8.24 -3.40 -8.15
C LEU A 108 -7.16 -3.70 -9.18
N GLU A 109 -7.04 -2.87 -10.21
CA GLU A 109 -5.97 -3.01 -11.19
C GLU A 109 -4.59 -2.82 -10.56
N ALA A 110 -4.46 -1.85 -9.65
CA ALA A 110 -3.20 -1.61 -8.97
C ALA A 110 -2.81 -2.80 -8.09
N VAL A 111 -3.77 -3.37 -7.39
CA VAL A 111 -3.51 -4.55 -6.55
C VAL A 111 -3.09 -5.73 -7.41
N GLU A 112 -3.78 -5.97 -8.51
CA GLU A 112 -3.42 -7.05 -9.42
C GLU A 112 -2.03 -6.86 -10.00
N SER A 113 -1.73 -5.62 -10.39
CA SER A 113 -0.44 -5.30 -10.99
C SER A 113 0.71 -5.55 -10.03
N ILE A 114 0.56 -5.12 -8.77
CA ILE A 114 1.66 -5.28 -7.81
C ILE A 114 1.85 -6.75 -7.44
N LEU A 115 0.78 -7.52 -7.42
CA LEU A 115 0.89 -8.96 -7.18
C LEU A 115 1.57 -9.68 -8.33
N ALA A 116 1.24 -9.31 -9.55
CA ALA A 116 1.86 -9.89 -10.74
C ALA A 116 3.36 -9.59 -10.76
N ASN A 117 3.73 -8.35 -10.43
CA ASN A 117 5.14 -7.95 -10.42
C ASN A 117 5.94 -8.71 -9.37
N SER A 118 5.31 -9.13 -8.29
CA SER A 118 6.00 -9.83 -7.21
C SER A 118 6.37 -11.27 -7.60
N VAL A 119 5.78 -11.79 -8.65
CA VAL A 119 6.07 -13.16 -9.08
C VAL A 119 7.43 -13.24 -9.78
N LYS A 120 7.95 -12.14 -10.29
CA LYS A 120 9.25 -12.11 -10.96
C LYS A 120 10.34 -12.42 -9.98
N PRO A 121 11.13 -13.40 -10.27
CA PRO A 121 12.29 -13.70 -9.45
C PRO A 121 13.26 -12.56 -9.47
N GLU A 122 13.71 -12.13 -9.04
CA GLU A 122 14.56 -11.27 -9.07
C GLU A 122 15.64 -11.31 -9.15
N GLY A 123 15.19 -11.73 -9.76
CA GLY A 123 15.94 -11.72 -9.94
C GLY A 123 16.17 -11.92 -10.25
N SER A 124 15.73 -12.03 -10.55
CA SER A 124 15.93 -12.21 -10.84
C SER A 124 16.09 -12.22 -11.27
N ASN A 125 15.99 -12.10 -11.60
CA ASN A 125 16.18 -11.96 -12.02
C ASN A 125 16.44 -12.05 -12.55
N SER A 126 16.42 -12.35 -12.78
CA SER A 126 16.70 -12.36 -13.28
C SER A 126 16.90 -12.35 -13.87
N PRO A 127 17.12 -12.58 -14.34
CA PRO A 127 17.43 -12.30 -14.84
C PRO A 127 17.36 -11.90 -15.09
N ARG A 128 17.36 -11.74 -15.11
CA ARG A 128 17.23 -11.16 -15.17
C ARG A 128 17.58 -10.80 -15.39
#